data_30e4b3f2d01ed42bff22fe50accc1478
#
_entry.id   30e4b3f2d01ed42bff22fe50accc1478
#
_cell.length_a   1.000
_cell.length_b   1.000
_cell.length_c   1.000
_cell.angle_alpha   90.00
_cell.angle_beta   90.00
_cell.angle_gamma   90.00
#
_symmetry.space_group_name_H-M   'P 1'
#
loop_
_entity.id
_entity.type
_entity.pdbx_description
1 polymer ?
#
loop_
_entity_poly.entity_id
_entity_poly.type
_entity_poly.pdbx_seq_one_letter_code
_entity_poly.pdbx_strand_id
1 'polypeptide(L)'
;NRSLYLEYYETGFRKRENLHLYLIPDDAPNARKLNEQTLRKAQEIQAQRILTPPSFEKKEKRGENEQTKTMTWLGWCDDYVRCAMTDGNCKKMIQHKDVVRRRIEAYLKRAKKTDVLLKDVDRDLVSGLFGYMRNYRNRKQIKTNGGRLAAYTLVLFEETIKAIFNKAVRDGLIAYNPIQDLSKEE
;
A
#
# COMPACT_ATOMS: atom_id res chain seq x y z
N ASN A 1 11.87 22.79 -16.47
CA ASN A 1 11.94 23.27 -15.09
C ASN A 1 12.50 22.15 -14.19
N ARG A 2 13.47 22.48 -13.32
CA ARG A 2 14.04 21.54 -12.35
C ARG A 2 13.49 21.91 -10.98
N SER A 3 12.85 20.95 -10.28
CA SER A 3 12.38 21.15 -8.90
C SER A 3 13.50 21.04 -7.90
N LEU A 4 13.47 21.89 -6.85
CA LEU A 4 14.40 21.85 -5.75
C LEU A 4 13.80 21.10 -4.56
N TYR A 5 14.64 20.36 -3.84
CA TYR A 5 14.26 19.62 -2.65
C TYR A 5 15.42 19.60 -1.64
N LEU A 6 15.09 19.47 -0.37
CA LEU A 6 16.07 19.23 0.70
C LEU A 6 16.15 17.73 0.97
N GLU A 7 17.35 17.25 1.22
CA GLU A 7 17.60 15.87 1.63
C GLU A 7 18.10 15.84 3.07
N TYR A 8 17.49 14.98 3.87
CA TYR A 8 17.86 14.74 5.26
C TYR A 8 18.31 13.31 5.42
N TYR A 9 19.37 13.12 6.18
CA TYR A 9 19.88 11.82 6.60
C TYR A 9 19.70 11.68 8.10
N GLU A 10 18.79 10.83 8.53
CA GLU A 10 18.54 10.55 9.94
C GLU A 10 18.57 9.04 10.16
N THR A 11 19.47 8.58 11.07
CA THR A 11 19.57 7.16 11.49
C THR A 11 19.55 6.14 10.34
N GLY A 12 20.26 6.45 9.22
CA GLY A 12 20.36 5.58 8.05
C GLY A 12 19.21 5.69 7.04
N PHE A 13 18.23 6.55 7.27
CA PHE A 13 17.15 6.81 6.33
C PHE A 13 17.34 8.14 5.61
N ARG A 14 17.13 8.10 4.29
CA ARG A 14 17.12 9.28 3.41
C ARG A 14 15.70 9.80 3.28
N LYS A 15 15.47 11.05 3.64
CA LYS A 15 14.17 11.73 3.45
C LYS A 15 14.33 12.91 2.51
N ARG A 16 13.29 13.20 1.72
CA ARG A 16 13.23 14.34 0.81
C ARG A 16 12.04 15.23 1.12
N GLU A 17 12.30 16.54 1.24
CA GLU A 17 11.26 17.58 1.33
C GLU A 17 11.24 18.37 0.02
N ASN A 18 10.11 18.42 -0.67
CA ASN A 18 9.97 19.26 -1.86
C ASN A 18 9.76 20.71 -1.43
N LEU A 19 10.61 21.62 -1.92
CA LEU A 19 10.52 23.04 -1.60
C LEU A 19 9.47 23.78 -2.41
N HIS A 20 8.86 23.12 -3.41
CA HIS A 20 7.96 23.74 -4.39
C HIS A 20 8.59 24.95 -5.11
N LEU A 21 9.93 24.97 -5.18
CA LEU A 21 10.72 25.95 -5.92
C LEU A 21 11.26 25.28 -7.19
N TYR A 22 11.25 26.04 -8.29
CA TYR A 22 11.61 25.54 -9.62
C TYR A 22 12.66 26.42 -10.25
N LEU A 23 13.71 25.82 -10.80
CA LEU A 23 14.65 26.51 -11.68
C LEU A 23 14.11 26.49 -13.10
N ILE A 24 14.12 27.62 -13.74
CA ILE A 24 13.76 27.76 -15.17
C ILE A 24 14.96 27.42 -16.05
N PRO A 25 14.75 26.96 -17.29
CA PRO A 25 15.82 26.68 -18.24
C PRO A 25 16.69 27.92 -18.51
N ASP A 26 17.98 27.72 -18.73
CA ASP A 26 18.96 28.80 -18.87
C ASP A 26 18.77 29.65 -20.15
N ASP A 27 18.03 29.14 -21.14
CA ASP A 27 17.66 29.80 -22.39
C ASP A 27 16.46 30.76 -22.23
N ALA A 28 15.77 30.76 -21.11
CA ALA A 28 14.65 31.66 -20.86
C ALA A 28 15.12 33.10 -20.53
N PRO A 29 14.36 34.12 -20.94
CA PRO A 29 14.71 35.53 -20.63
C PRO A 29 14.75 35.74 -19.12
N ASN A 30 15.82 36.40 -18.64
CA ASN A 30 16.11 36.66 -17.23
C ASN A 30 16.31 35.39 -16.34
N ALA A 31 16.54 34.21 -16.94
CA ALA A 31 16.71 32.95 -16.23
C ALA A 31 17.75 33.03 -15.11
N ARG A 32 18.92 33.60 -15.37
CA ARG A 32 20.01 33.73 -14.39
C ARG A 32 19.58 34.46 -13.13
N LYS A 33 18.92 35.63 -13.27
CA LYS A 33 18.46 36.44 -12.14
C LYS A 33 17.36 35.74 -11.33
N LEU A 34 16.40 35.12 -12.02
CA LEU A 34 15.29 34.40 -11.38
C LEU A 34 15.78 33.13 -10.68
N ASN A 35 16.68 32.37 -11.30
CA ASN A 35 17.28 31.20 -10.70
C ASN A 35 18.13 31.55 -9.46
N GLU A 36 18.88 32.65 -9.49
CA GLU A 36 19.63 33.15 -8.34
C GLU A 36 18.71 33.49 -7.16
N GLN A 37 17.59 34.18 -7.41
CA GLN A 37 16.59 34.49 -6.39
C GLN A 37 15.96 33.20 -5.81
N THR A 38 15.67 32.23 -6.67
CA THR A 38 15.11 30.94 -6.28
C THR A 38 16.07 30.14 -5.40
N LEU A 39 17.36 30.15 -5.77
CA LEU A 39 18.40 29.47 -4.97
C LEU A 39 18.63 30.16 -3.62
N ARG A 40 18.58 31.51 -3.56
CA ARG A 40 18.65 32.23 -2.26
C ARG A 40 17.50 31.83 -1.33
N LYS A 41 16.26 31.77 -1.85
CA LYS A 41 15.12 31.30 -1.05
C LYS A 41 15.29 29.84 -0.58
N ALA A 42 15.83 28.98 -1.42
CA ALA A 42 16.11 27.60 -1.03
C ALA A 42 17.16 27.52 0.10
N GLN A 43 18.21 28.36 0.03
CA GLN A 43 19.23 28.45 1.07
C GLN A 43 18.66 29.00 2.39
N GLU A 44 17.78 30.00 2.34
CA GLU A 44 17.08 30.52 3.53
C GLU A 44 16.24 29.43 4.21
N ILE A 45 15.48 28.66 3.42
CA ILE A 45 14.68 27.53 3.93
C ILE A 45 15.62 26.48 4.53
N GLN A 46 16.73 26.16 3.87
CA GLN A 46 17.72 25.22 4.38
C GLN A 46 18.29 25.68 5.73
N ALA A 47 18.66 26.95 5.86
CA ALA A 47 19.16 27.51 7.12
C ALA A 47 18.10 27.45 8.22
N GLN A 48 16.85 27.78 7.92
CA GLN A 48 15.74 27.62 8.88
C GLN A 48 15.53 26.17 9.30
N ARG A 49 15.67 25.21 8.39
CA ARG A 49 15.54 23.78 8.69
C ARG A 49 16.71 23.23 9.53
N ILE A 50 17.89 23.83 9.43
CA ILE A 50 19.04 23.50 10.30
C ILE A 50 18.79 23.99 11.72
N LEU A 51 18.25 25.20 11.89
CA LEU A 51 17.95 25.78 13.20
C LEU A 51 16.70 25.16 13.86
N THR A 52 15.71 24.86 13.05
CA THR A 52 14.46 24.23 13.49
C THR A 52 14.25 23.02 12.57
N PRO A 53 14.89 21.88 12.85
CA PRO A 53 14.65 20.68 12.08
C PRO A 53 13.14 20.45 12.05
N PRO A 54 12.52 20.18 10.87
CA PRO A 54 11.14 19.77 10.88
C PRO A 54 11.11 18.58 11.84
N SER A 55 10.28 18.67 12.87
CA SER A 55 9.96 17.51 13.67
C SER A 55 9.40 16.49 12.66
N PHE A 56 10.27 15.59 12.21
CA PHE A 56 9.79 14.39 11.55
C PHE A 56 9.13 13.59 12.66
N GLU A 57 8.02 14.12 13.14
CA GLU A 57 7.09 13.30 13.88
C GLU A 57 7.01 12.02 13.05
N LYS A 58 7.62 10.94 13.57
CA LYS A 58 7.09 9.62 13.26
C LYS A 58 5.61 9.92 13.28
N LYS A 59 4.91 9.84 12.12
CA LYS A 59 3.46 10.00 12.09
C LYS A 59 3.02 9.25 13.31
N GLU A 60 2.80 9.98 14.40
CA GLU A 60 2.32 9.39 15.65
C GLU A 60 1.17 8.56 15.17
N LYS A 61 1.19 7.30 15.52
CA LYS A 61 0.18 6.33 15.16
C LYS A 61 -1.10 7.10 15.23
N ARG A 62 -1.67 7.46 14.06
CA ARG A 62 -2.94 8.19 13.97
C ARG A 62 -3.80 7.47 14.95
N GLY A 63 -4.20 8.15 16.04
CA GLY A 63 -4.70 7.53 17.24
C GLY A 63 -5.64 6.41 16.85
N GLU A 64 -5.42 5.23 17.40
CA GLU A 64 -6.15 4.03 17.01
C GLU A 64 -7.62 4.39 16.98
N ASN A 65 -8.14 4.63 15.79
CA ASN A 65 -9.52 5.03 15.59
C ASN A 65 -10.34 3.87 16.16
N GLU A 66 -11.37 4.11 16.93
CA GLU A 66 -12.17 3.00 17.52
C GLU A 66 -12.61 2.01 16.44
N GLN A 67 -12.78 2.49 15.20
CA GLN A 67 -13.03 1.66 14.02
C GLN A 67 -11.89 0.68 13.70
N THR A 68 -10.61 1.02 14.01
CA THR A 68 -9.47 0.10 13.78
C THR A 68 -9.45 -1.04 14.77
N LYS A 69 -10.01 -0.84 15.98
CA LYS A 69 -10.03 -1.87 17.04
C LYS A 69 -11.01 -3.01 16.73
N THR A 70 -12.04 -2.74 15.93
CA THR A 70 -13.15 -3.67 15.66
C THR A 70 -13.21 -4.16 14.21
N MET A 71 -12.41 -3.59 13.30
CA MET A 71 -12.42 -3.96 11.89
C MET A 71 -11.94 -5.40 11.69
N THR A 72 -12.80 -6.26 11.15
CA THR A 72 -12.41 -7.61 10.76
C THR A 72 -11.70 -7.61 9.41
N TRP A 73 -10.85 -8.62 9.14
CA TRP A 73 -10.21 -8.75 7.84
C TRP A 73 -11.23 -8.85 6.70
N LEU A 74 -12.29 -9.62 6.89
CA LEU A 74 -13.34 -9.76 5.87
C LEU A 74 -14.10 -8.45 5.66
N GLY A 75 -14.44 -7.73 6.74
CA GLY A 75 -15.07 -6.40 6.65
C GLY A 75 -14.22 -5.40 5.87
N TRP A 76 -12.91 -5.40 6.10
CA TRP A 76 -11.98 -4.59 5.32
C TRP A 76 -11.96 -4.97 3.82
N CYS A 77 -12.01 -6.28 3.50
CA CYS A 77 -12.09 -6.72 2.12
C CYS A 77 -13.39 -6.27 1.43
N ASP A 78 -14.51 -6.24 2.17
CA ASP A 78 -15.79 -5.71 1.67
C ASP A 78 -15.68 -4.21 1.37
N ASP A 79 -15.07 -3.44 2.26
CA ASP A 79 -14.81 -2.01 2.06
C ASP A 79 -13.90 -1.76 0.86
N TYR A 80 -12.85 -2.58 0.70
CA TYR A 80 -11.94 -2.48 -0.44
C TYR A 80 -12.63 -2.70 -1.78
N VAL A 81 -13.56 -3.66 -1.86
CA VAL A 81 -14.37 -3.90 -3.08
C VAL A 81 -15.35 -2.75 -3.30
N ARG A 82 -16.00 -2.25 -2.24
CA ARG A 82 -16.93 -1.12 -2.32
C ARG A 82 -16.23 0.17 -2.80
N CYS A 83 -15.07 0.49 -2.26
CA CYS A 83 -14.27 1.61 -2.74
C CYS A 83 -13.93 1.48 -4.24
N ALA A 84 -13.61 0.27 -4.71
CA ALA A 84 -13.34 0.06 -6.13
C ALA A 84 -14.55 0.33 -7.04
N MET A 85 -15.77 0.19 -6.53
CA MET A 85 -16.99 0.55 -7.26
C MET A 85 -17.17 2.07 -7.33
N THR A 86 -16.88 2.80 -6.25
CA THR A 86 -16.99 4.26 -6.19
C THR A 86 -15.87 4.96 -6.95
N ASP A 87 -14.67 4.37 -6.99
CA ASP A 87 -13.49 4.95 -7.64
C ASP A 87 -13.51 4.82 -9.19
N GLY A 88 -14.60 4.36 -9.77
CA GLY A 88 -14.76 4.24 -11.22
C GLY A 88 -13.91 3.14 -11.86
N ASN A 89 -13.49 2.13 -11.10
CA ASN A 89 -12.77 0.98 -11.66
C ASN A 89 -13.63 0.24 -12.71
N CYS A 90 -12.99 -0.33 -13.73
CA CYS A 90 -13.72 -1.10 -14.73
C CYS A 90 -14.36 -2.37 -14.13
N LYS A 91 -15.49 -2.79 -14.71
CA LYS A 91 -16.27 -3.94 -14.23
C LYS A 91 -15.45 -5.21 -14.02
N LYS A 92 -14.49 -5.51 -14.91
CA LYS A 92 -13.61 -6.69 -14.79
C LYS A 92 -12.73 -6.63 -13.55
N MET A 93 -12.19 -5.44 -13.23
CA MET A 93 -11.36 -5.25 -12.05
C MET A 93 -12.14 -5.38 -10.74
N ILE A 94 -13.37 -4.85 -10.70
CA ILE A 94 -14.28 -5.01 -9.55
C ILE A 94 -14.61 -6.49 -9.36
N GLN A 95 -14.98 -7.21 -10.43
CA GLN A 95 -15.24 -8.65 -10.39
C GLN A 95 -14.04 -9.45 -9.90
N HIS A 96 -12.83 -9.10 -10.32
CA HIS A 96 -11.61 -9.75 -9.86
C HIS A 96 -11.42 -9.58 -8.34
N LYS A 97 -11.54 -8.34 -7.84
CA LYS A 97 -11.44 -8.05 -6.41
C LYS A 97 -12.49 -8.81 -5.58
N ASP A 98 -13.72 -8.89 -6.07
CA ASP A 98 -14.80 -9.64 -5.42
C ASP A 98 -14.55 -11.16 -5.42
N VAL A 99 -13.96 -11.70 -6.48
CA VAL A 99 -13.53 -13.11 -6.51
C VAL A 99 -12.46 -13.37 -5.45
N VAL A 100 -11.45 -12.50 -5.32
CA VAL A 100 -10.41 -12.61 -4.28
C VAL A 100 -11.04 -12.54 -2.89
N ARG A 101 -11.91 -11.59 -2.65
CA ARG A 101 -12.66 -11.44 -1.38
C ARG A 101 -13.40 -12.72 -1.03
N ARG A 102 -14.13 -13.33 -1.98
CA ARG A 102 -14.85 -14.61 -1.75
C ARG A 102 -13.90 -15.76 -1.46
N ARG A 103 -12.67 -15.76 -2.00
CA ARG A 103 -11.65 -16.77 -1.66
C ARG A 103 -11.14 -16.62 -0.24
N ILE A 104 -10.91 -15.38 0.19
CA ILE A 104 -10.54 -15.09 1.58
C ILE A 104 -11.65 -15.56 2.52
N GLU A 105 -12.90 -15.22 2.23
CA GLU A 105 -14.06 -15.66 3.03
C GLU A 105 -14.15 -17.20 3.14
N ALA A 106 -14.02 -17.91 2.02
CA ALA A 106 -14.07 -19.37 2.01
C ALA A 106 -12.92 -20.00 2.83
N TYR A 107 -11.72 -19.41 2.76
CA TYR A 107 -10.60 -19.83 3.59
C TYR A 107 -10.85 -19.59 5.07
N LEU A 108 -11.28 -18.39 5.45
CA LEU A 108 -11.55 -18.04 6.84
C LEU A 108 -12.65 -18.91 7.46
N LYS A 109 -13.72 -19.20 6.70
CA LYS A 109 -14.76 -20.16 7.11
C LYS A 109 -14.18 -21.55 7.38
N ARG A 110 -13.30 -22.04 6.51
CA ARG A 110 -12.62 -23.32 6.69
C ARG A 110 -11.69 -23.32 7.88
N ALA A 111 -10.96 -22.23 8.11
CA ALA A 111 -10.05 -22.04 9.23
C ALA A 111 -10.78 -21.74 10.57
N LYS A 112 -12.12 -21.54 10.53
CA LYS A 112 -12.94 -21.11 11.69
C LYS A 112 -12.44 -19.78 12.30
N LYS A 113 -11.98 -18.86 11.45
CA LYS A 113 -11.42 -17.54 11.82
C LYS A 113 -12.13 -16.39 11.10
N THR A 114 -13.46 -16.48 10.93
CA THR A 114 -14.27 -15.46 10.24
C THR A 114 -14.21 -14.08 10.87
N ASP A 115 -14.04 -14.03 12.18
CA ASP A 115 -14.09 -12.81 12.99
C ASP A 115 -12.69 -12.27 13.33
N VAL A 116 -11.64 -12.79 12.67
CA VAL A 116 -10.28 -12.32 12.89
C VAL A 116 -10.19 -10.82 12.58
N LEU A 117 -9.66 -10.06 13.55
CA LEU A 117 -9.44 -8.64 13.36
C LEU A 117 -8.31 -8.40 12.37
N LEU A 118 -8.44 -7.35 11.57
CA LEU A 118 -7.44 -7.00 10.55
C LEU A 118 -6.03 -6.82 11.13
N LYS A 119 -5.93 -6.28 12.35
CA LYS A 119 -4.67 -6.08 13.07
C LYS A 119 -4.02 -7.38 13.57
N ASP A 120 -4.83 -8.43 13.76
CA ASP A 120 -4.40 -9.73 14.29
C ASP A 120 -4.10 -10.73 13.15
N VAL A 121 -4.18 -10.28 11.89
CA VAL A 121 -3.79 -11.08 10.74
C VAL A 121 -2.27 -11.18 10.71
N ASP A 122 -1.76 -12.38 10.95
CA ASP A 122 -0.34 -12.70 10.93
C ASP A 122 0.11 -13.29 9.58
N ARG A 123 1.43 -13.48 9.46
CA ARG A 123 2.07 -14.09 8.30
C ARG A 123 1.57 -15.52 8.06
N ASP A 124 1.37 -16.29 9.12
CA ASP A 124 1.00 -17.70 9.03
C ASP A 124 -0.40 -17.86 8.47
N LEU A 125 -1.33 -16.99 8.89
CA LEU A 125 -2.69 -16.99 8.35
C LEU A 125 -2.72 -16.66 6.86
N VAL A 126 -1.89 -15.70 6.43
CA VAL A 126 -1.79 -15.32 5.01
C VAL A 126 -1.09 -16.41 4.19
N SER A 127 -0.03 -17.02 4.71
CA SER A 127 0.63 -18.18 4.07
C SER A 127 -0.32 -19.36 3.92
N GLY A 128 -1.12 -19.63 4.97
CA GLY A 128 -2.20 -20.62 4.91
C GLY A 128 -3.25 -20.34 3.83
N LEU A 129 -3.62 -19.06 3.62
CA LEU A 129 -4.50 -18.66 2.54
C LEU A 129 -3.87 -18.95 1.17
N PHE A 130 -2.59 -18.65 0.97
CA PHE A 130 -1.89 -18.95 -0.30
C PHE A 130 -1.80 -20.45 -0.54
N GLY A 131 -1.50 -21.24 0.49
CA GLY A 131 -1.54 -22.70 0.42
C GLY A 131 -2.95 -23.23 0.06
N TYR A 132 -3.99 -22.65 0.65
CA TYR A 132 -5.38 -22.98 0.30
C TYR A 132 -5.69 -22.67 -1.16
N MET A 133 -5.26 -21.52 -1.70
CA MET A 133 -5.50 -21.14 -3.10
C MET A 133 -4.73 -22.03 -4.08
N ARG A 134 -3.46 -22.37 -3.79
CA ARG A 134 -2.65 -23.30 -4.60
C ARG A 134 -3.29 -24.70 -4.69
N ASN A 135 -3.92 -25.14 -3.60
CA ASN A 135 -4.59 -26.45 -3.52
C ASN A 135 -6.08 -26.41 -3.88
N TYR A 136 -6.62 -25.22 -4.17
CA TYR A 136 -8.02 -25.08 -4.55
C TYR A 136 -8.32 -25.78 -5.86
N ARG A 137 -9.43 -26.57 -5.87
CA ARG A 137 -9.92 -27.26 -7.07
C ARG A 137 -11.34 -26.81 -7.39
N ASN A 138 -11.53 -26.28 -8.59
CA ASN A 138 -12.84 -25.96 -9.12
C ASN A 138 -13.44 -27.22 -9.78
N ARG A 139 -14.48 -27.78 -9.20
CA ARG A 139 -15.14 -28.98 -9.72
C ARG A 139 -15.69 -28.81 -11.14
N LYS A 140 -16.08 -27.59 -11.52
CA LYS A 140 -16.57 -27.26 -12.87
C LYS A 140 -15.48 -27.27 -13.95
N GLN A 141 -14.22 -27.19 -13.56
CA GLN A 141 -13.07 -27.09 -14.46
C GLN A 141 -12.10 -28.29 -14.35
N ILE A 142 -12.57 -29.41 -13.83
CA ILE A 142 -11.73 -30.62 -13.65
C ILE A 142 -11.11 -31.07 -14.96
N LYS A 143 -11.85 -30.94 -16.08
CA LYS A 143 -11.40 -31.34 -17.42
C LYS A 143 -10.25 -30.49 -17.97
N THR A 144 -10.10 -29.26 -17.47
CA THR A 144 -9.02 -28.32 -17.82
C THR A 144 -8.06 -28.20 -16.65
N ASN A 145 -6.86 -28.50 -16.62
CA ASN A 145 -5.88 -28.38 -15.50
C ASN A 145 -6.24 -29.13 -14.20
N GLY A 146 -7.06 -30.18 -14.24
CA GLY A 146 -7.50 -30.88 -13.02
C GLY A 146 -8.23 -29.98 -12.02
N GLY A 147 -8.83 -28.89 -12.49
CA GLY A 147 -9.57 -27.90 -11.68
C GLY A 147 -8.70 -26.94 -10.87
N ARG A 148 -7.36 -26.97 -11.02
CA ARG A 148 -6.44 -26.05 -10.32
C ARG A 148 -6.51 -24.65 -10.91
N LEU A 149 -6.21 -23.64 -10.09
CA LEU A 149 -6.00 -22.30 -10.59
C LEU A 149 -4.73 -22.24 -11.45
N ALA A 150 -4.77 -21.50 -12.55
CA ALA A 150 -3.58 -21.23 -13.35
C ALA A 150 -2.54 -20.42 -12.54
N ALA A 151 -1.25 -20.65 -12.76
CA ALA A 151 -0.18 -19.93 -12.07
C ALA A 151 -0.35 -18.41 -12.16
N TYR A 152 -0.65 -17.90 -13.35
CA TYR A 152 -0.93 -16.47 -13.54
C TYR A 152 -2.09 -15.95 -12.67
N THR A 153 -3.15 -16.75 -12.49
CA THR A 153 -4.29 -16.36 -11.62
C THR A 153 -3.88 -16.30 -10.16
N LEU A 154 -3.00 -17.20 -9.71
CA LEU A 154 -2.46 -17.19 -8.36
C LEU A 154 -1.64 -15.92 -8.11
N VAL A 155 -0.75 -15.55 -9.03
CA VAL A 155 0.03 -14.30 -8.94
C VAL A 155 -0.89 -13.09 -8.86
N LEU A 156 -1.93 -13.00 -9.70
CA LEU A 156 -2.90 -11.90 -9.65
C LEU A 156 -3.65 -11.84 -8.30
N PHE A 157 -3.95 -12.99 -7.70
CA PHE A 157 -4.60 -13.04 -6.39
C PHE A 157 -3.66 -12.57 -5.30
N GLU A 158 -2.41 -13.03 -5.31
CA GLU A 158 -1.38 -12.61 -4.36
C GLU A 158 -1.14 -11.09 -4.42
N GLU A 159 -1.00 -10.53 -5.62
CA GLU A 159 -0.85 -9.08 -5.82
C GLU A 159 -2.08 -8.29 -5.33
N THR A 160 -3.29 -8.82 -5.54
CA THR A 160 -4.51 -8.18 -5.05
C THR A 160 -4.58 -8.20 -3.52
N ILE A 161 -4.21 -9.31 -2.87
CA ILE A 161 -4.18 -9.43 -1.41
C ILE A 161 -3.13 -8.48 -0.84
N LYS A 162 -1.94 -8.41 -1.46
CA LYS A 162 -0.90 -7.45 -1.10
C LYS A 162 -1.39 -6.00 -1.19
N ALA A 163 -2.16 -5.66 -2.25
CA ALA A 163 -2.74 -4.33 -2.42
C ALA A 163 -3.81 -4.02 -1.34
N ILE A 164 -4.61 -5.00 -0.90
CA ILE A 164 -5.57 -4.87 0.20
C ILE A 164 -4.85 -4.47 1.49
N PHE A 165 -3.76 -5.17 1.87
CA PHE A 165 -2.99 -4.84 3.06
C PHE A 165 -2.22 -3.53 2.91
N ASN A 166 -1.63 -3.23 1.75
CA ASN A 166 -0.98 -1.95 1.50
C ASN A 166 -1.95 -0.76 1.65
N LYS A 167 -3.21 -0.94 1.22
CA LYS A 167 -4.24 0.08 1.45
C LYS A 167 -4.55 0.21 2.94
N ALA A 168 -4.66 -0.89 3.68
CA ALA A 168 -4.88 -0.87 5.12
C ALA A 168 -3.77 -0.14 5.89
N VAL A 169 -2.50 -0.33 5.49
CA VAL A 169 -1.35 0.40 6.05
C VAL A 169 -1.46 1.90 5.74
N ARG A 170 -1.77 2.27 4.49
CA ARG A 170 -1.93 3.68 4.10
C ARG A 170 -3.07 4.37 4.84
N ASP A 171 -4.17 3.65 5.06
CA ASP A 171 -5.34 4.16 5.76
C ASP A 171 -5.13 4.15 7.29
N GLY A 172 -3.99 3.63 7.78
CA GLY A 172 -3.61 3.61 9.20
C GLY A 172 -4.35 2.56 10.02
N LEU A 173 -4.95 1.54 9.38
CA LEU A 173 -5.67 0.45 10.05
C LEU A 173 -4.73 -0.60 10.64
N ILE A 174 -3.57 -0.82 10.02
CA ILE A 174 -2.51 -1.71 10.49
C ILE A 174 -1.16 -1.03 10.37
N ALA A 175 -0.20 -1.43 11.20
CA ALA A 175 1.12 -0.82 11.25
C ALA A 175 2.02 -1.29 10.10
N TYR A 176 1.88 -2.53 9.65
CA TYR A 176 2.70 -3.15 8.60
C TYR A 176 1.89 -4.14 7.77
N ASN A 177 2.40 -4.45 6.56
CA ASN A 177 1.78 -5.45 5.70
C ASN A 177 2.33 -6.85 6.03
N PRO A 178 1.50 -7.83 6.46
CA PRO A 178 1.96 -9.17 6.83
C PRO A 178 2.57 -9.98 5.66
N ILE A 179 2.38 -9.52 4.40
CA ILE A 179 2.92 -10.19 3.21
C ILE A 179 4.33 -9.70 2.87
N GLN A 180 4.77 -8.55 3.39
CA GLN A 180 5.98 -7.88 2.91
C GLN A 180 7.25 -8.76 3.03
N ASP A 181 7.26 -9.70 3.96
CA ASP A 181 8.38 -10.61 4.22
C ASP A 181 8.25 -11.98 3.53
N LEU A 182 7.06 -12.31 2.99
CA LEU A 182 6.85 -13.60 2.32
C LEU A 182 7.56 -13.71 0.96
N SER A 183 7.84 -12.59 0.30
CA SER A 183 8.47 -12.54 -1.03
C SER A 183 9.99 -12.67 -1.02
N LYS A 184 10.62 -12.82 0.15
CA LYS A 184 12.10 -12.87 0.28
C LYS A 184 12.66 -14.26 0.56
N GLU A 185 11.81 -15.28 0.69
CA GLU A 185 12.22 -16.63 1.11
C GLU A 185 11.94 -17.73 0.05
N GLU A 186 11.61 -17.36 -1.21
CA GLU A 186 11.50 -18.32 -2.33
C GLU A 186 12.61 -18.12 -3.36
#